data_f45b2e37914377696c7e7baba832fc35
#
_entry.id   f45b2e37914377696c7e7baba832fc35
#
_cell.length_a   1.000
_cell.length_b   1.000
_cell.length_c   1.000
_cell.angle_alpha   90.00
_cell.angle_beta   90.00
_cell.angle_gamma   90.00
#
_symmetry.space_group_name_H-M   'P 1'
#
loop_
_entity.id
_entity.type
_entity.pdbx_description
1 polymer ?
#
loop_
_entity_poly.entity_id
_entity_poly.type
_entity_poly.pdbx_seq_one_letter_code
_entity_poly.pdbx_strand_id
1 'polypeptide(L)'
;MLERLSEAFKIQRQFTENAAHELRTPLSLMQIQLDLYNSGKHPGNDADTIQTIKMLTEQNERLSKMVKTLLDMSELQTVGRDEMIIVNALIDEVLADLEPLAQEKNIKLIGKCKDVNMVGSDILIYRLVYNLVENAIKYNHYGGQVIVEAYQKEKQVYLSVEDTGSGIPEELKERVFEPFFRVDKSRSRELGGVGLGLALVNEIVRVHDGSIAIRPNPSGGTIIEVQFAVNRTTAVSYTHLRAHETSQDLV
;
A
#
# COMPACT_ATOMS: atom_id res chain seq x y z
N MET A 1 13.00 -2.01 30.02
CA MET A 1 11.58 -2.36 29.78
C MET A 1 10.68 -1.13 29.82
N LEU A 2 10.72 -0.27 30.87
CA LEU A 2 9.90 0.96 31.00
C LEU A 2 10.13 1.97 29.86
N GLU A 3 11.36 2.15 29.40
CA GLU A 3 11.68 3.06 28.30
C GLU A 3 11.03 2.63 26.97
N ARG A 4 11.09 1.33 26.61
CA ARG A 4 10.45 0.79 25.41
C ARG A 4 8.93 0.92 25.46
N LEU A 5 8.33 0.75 26.65
CA LEU A 5 6.89 0.92 26.85
C LEU A 5 6.50 2.40 26.68
N SER A 6 7.29 3.31 27.26
CA SER A 6 7.08 4.77 27.13
C SER A 6 7.19 5.23 25.68
N GLU A 7 8.16 4.70 24.94
CA GLU A 7 8.35 5.01 23.51
C GLU A 7 7.19 4.50 22.66
N ALA A 8 6.71 3.27 22.90
CA ALA A 8 5.54 2.72 22.23
C ALA A 8 4.27 3.55 22.48
N PHE A 9 4.04 3.99 23.73
CA PHE A 9 2.93 4.88 24.05
C PHE A 9 3.03 6.25 23.36
N LYS A 10 4.24 6.81 23.27
CA LYS A 10 4.47 8.07 22.55
C LYS A 10 4.16 7.97 21.08
N ILE A 11 4.62 6.89 20.42
CA ILE A 11 4.35 6.62 19.00
C ILE A 11 2.84 6.44 18.77
N GLN A 12 2.17 5.66 19.62
CA GLN A 12 0.73 5.42 19.52
C GLN A 12 -0.08 6.71 19.72
N ARG A 13 0.31 7.54 20.71
CA ARG A 13 -0.33 8.83 20.94
C ARG A 13 -0.17 9.77 19.76
N GLN A 14 1.04 9.89 19.21
CA GLN A 14 1.32 10.72 18.03
C GLN A 14 0.54 10.23 16.81
N PHE A 15 0.43 8.91 16.60
CA PHE A 15 -0.39 8.31 15.56
C PHE A 15 -1.86 8.75 15.70
N THR A 16 -2.44 8.64 16.91
CA THR A 16 -3.84 9.02 17.17
C THR A 16 -4.08 10.51 16.95
N GLU A 17 -3.17 11.37 17.43
CA GLU A 17 -3.23 12.82 17.23
C GLU A 17 -3.17 13.19 15.74
N ASN A 18 -2.24 12.60 15.01
CA ASN A 18 -2.11 12.80 13.55
C ASN A 18 -3.35 12.33 12.80
N ALA A 19 -3.89 11.14 13.13
CA ALA A 19 -5.12 10.61 12.54
C ALA A 19 -6.31 11.57 12.78
N ALA A 20 -6.48 12.07 14.00
CA ALA A 20 -7.54 13.02 14.35
C ALA A 20 -7.41 14.33 13.54
N HIS A 21 -6.19 14.85 13.38
CA HIS A 21 -5.94 16.05 12.58
C HIS A 21 -6.22 15.85 11.08
N GLU A 22 -5.76 14.75 10.51
CA GLU A 22 -5.97 14.44 9.08
C GLU A 22 -7.43 14.11 8.75
N LEU A 23 -8.22 13.58 9.72
CA LEU A 23 -9.66 13.38 9.59
C LEU A 23 -10.46 14.70 9.72
N ARG A 24 -10.05 15.58 10.64
CA ARG A 24 -10.75 16.87 10.89
C ARG A 24 -10.73 17.78 9.67
N THR A 25 -9.62 17.84 8.94
CA THR A 25 -9.45 18.73 7.79
C THR A 25 -10.50 18.50 6.70
N PRO A 26 -10.68 17.30 6.11
CA PRO A 26 -11.70 17.05 5.10
C PRO A 26 -13.12 17.22 5.64
N LEU A 27 -13.38 16.84 6.90
CA LEU A 27 -14.69 17.05 7.53
C LEU A 27 -15.03 18.54 7.62
N SER A 28 -14.08 19.38 8.04
CA SER A 28 -14.28 20.83 8.11
C SER A 28 -14.49 21.46 6.72
N LEU A 29 -13.77 20.98 5.70
CA LEU A 29 -13.96 21.44 4.32
C LEU A 29 -15.35 21.08 3.78
N MET A 30 -15.82 19.86 4.02
CA MET A 30 -17.17 19.44 3.66
C MET A 30 -18.23 20.29 4.38
N GLN A 31 -18.05 20.55 5.68
CA GLN A 31 -18.99 21.38 6.44
C GLN A 31 -19.04 22.80 5.89
N ILE A 32 -17.90 23.43 5.63
CA ILE A 32 -17.84 24.78 5.04
C ILE A 32 -18.57 24.84 3.68
N GLN A 33 -18.37 23.82 2.83
CA GLN A 33 -19.03 23.78 1.53
C GLN A 33 -20.57 23.63 1.65
N LEU A 34 -21.02 22.78 2.58
CA LEU A 34 -22.44 22.62 2.88
C LEU A 34 -23.05 23.92 3.45
N ASP A 35 -22.34 24.60 4.36
CA ASP A 35 -22.80 25.87 4.95
C ASP A 35 -22.87 26.97 3.91
N LEU A 36 -21.90 27.07 2.99
CA LEU A 36 -21.93 28.00 1.86
C LEU A 36 -23.12 27.70 0.94
N TYR A 37 -23.35 26.45 0.58
CA TYR A 37 -24.47 26.03 -0.24
C TYR A 37 -25.81 26.40 0.42
N ASN A 38 -25.98 26.12 1.71
CA ASN A 38 -27.20 26.38 2.47
C ASN A 38 -27.43 27.88 2.76
N SER A 39 -26.38 28.71 2.73
CA SER A 39 -26.51 30.15 2.98
C SER A 39 -27.20 30.93 1.85
N GLY A 40 -27.50 30.29 0.73
CA GLY A 40 -28.12 30.91 -0.45
C GLY A 40 -27.25 31.95 -1.14
N LYS A 41 -25.98 32.09 -0.75
CA LYS A 41 -25.02 33.02 -1.37
C LYS A 41 -24.42 32.51 -2.68
N HIS A 42 -24.74 31.29 -3.05
CA HIS A 42 -24.41 30.74 -4.36
C HIS A 42 -25.37 31.28 -5.42
N PRO A 43 -24.90 31.67 -6.61
CA PRO A 43 -25.74 32.16 -7.69
C PRO A 43 -26.73 31.13 -8.25
N GLY A 44 -26.86 29.95 -7.63
CA GLY A 44 -27.89 28.96 -7.95
C GLY A 44 -27.81 28.38 -9.37
N ASN A 45 -26.63 28.43 -9.99
CA ASN A 45 -26.45 27.82 -11.29
C ASN A 45 -26.01 26.33 -11.14
N ASP A 46 -26.31 25.51 -12.14
CA ASP A 46 -26.00 24.10 -12.16
C ASP A 46 -24.47 23.83 -12.03
N ALA A 47 -23.62 24.74 -12.52
CA ALA A 47 -22.18 24.62 -12.49
C ALA A 47 -21.62 24.67 -11.05
N ASP A 48 -22.09 25.57 -10.20
CA ASP A 48 -21.67 25.68 -8.80
C ASP A 48 -22.14 24.50 -7.97
N THR A 49 -23.34 24.00 -8.26
CA THR A 49 -23.84 22.76 -7.62
C THR A 49 -23.00 21.55 -7.99
N ILE A 50 -22.67 21.38 -9.26
CA ILE A 50 -21.81 20.29 -9.75
C ILE A 50 -20.42 20.36 -9.11
N GLN A 51 -19.83 21.55 -9.03
CA GLN A 51 -18.52 21.76 -8.40
C GLN A 51 -18.55 21.42 -6.91
N THR A 52 -19.59 21.83 -6.19
CA THR A 52 -19.77 21.52 -4.77
C THR A 52 -19.89 20.00 -4.54
N ILE A 53 -20.73 19.32 -5.34
CA ILE A 53 -20.89 17.87 -5.27
C ILE A 53 -19.56 17.17 -5.54
N LYS A 54 -18.81 17.58 -6.57
CA LYS A 54 -17.50 17.05 -6.89
C LYS A 54 -16.53 17.16 -5.72
N MET A 55 -16.41 18.33 -5.10
CA MET A 55 -15.56 18.55 -3.93
C MET A 55 -15.98 17.68 -2.74
N LEU A 56 -17.25 17.54 -2.46
CA LEU A 56 -17.77 16.69 -1.38
C LEU A 56 -17.44 15.22 -1.65
N THR A 57 -17.60 14.76 -2.89
CA THR A 57 -17.26 13.39 -3.30
C THR A 57 -15.76 13.12 -3.10
N GLU A 58 -14.88 14.02 -3.57
CA GLU A 58 -13.43 13.88 -3.40
C GLU A 58 -13.01 13.82 -1.92
N GLN A 59 -13.61 14.64 -1.05
CA GLN A 59 -13.31 14.61 0.38
C GLN A 59 -13.84 13.31 1.05
N ASN A 60 -15.01 12.83 0.64
CA ASN A 60 -15.58 11.59 1.14
C ASN A 60 -14.74 10.37 0.74
N GLU A 61 -14.29 10.30 -0.51
CA GLU A 61 -13.38 9.23 -1.00
C GLU A 61 -12.06 9.24 -0.23
N ARG A 62 -11.50 10.43 0.01
CA ARG A 62 -10.28 10.59 0.80
C ARG A 62 -10.45 10.08 2.24
N LEU A 63 -11.57 10.44 2.90
CA LEU A 63 -11.90 9.96 4.24
C LEU A 63 -12.07 8.43 4.26
N SER A 64 -12.81 7.89 3.31
CA SER A 64 -13.06 6.45 3.18
C SER A 64 -11.75 5.68 3.02
N LYS A 65 -10.84 6.17 2.15
CA LYS A 65 -9.51 5.58 1.98
C LYS A 65 -8.69 5.64 3.27
N MET A 66 -8.75 6.76 4.00
CA MET A 66 -8.04 6.93 5.27
C MET A 66 -8.56 5.95 6.34
N VAL A 67 -9.88 5.89 6.55
CA VAL A 67 -10.50 4.98 7.51
C VAL A 67 -10.17 3.53 7.18
N LYS A 68 -10.28 3.14 5.90
CA LYS A 68 -9.92 1.79 5.45
C LYS A 68 -8.47 1.46 5.80
N THR A 69 -7.52 2.34 5.49
CA THR A 69 -6.10 2.09 5.79
C THR A 69 -5.83 2.00 7.30
N LEU A 70 -6.51 2.81 8.12
CA LEU A 70 -6.40 2.75 9.58
C LEU A 70 -6.94 1.42 10.14
N LEU A 71 -8.06 0.93 9.62
CA LEU A 71 -8.60 -0.39 9.96
C LEU A 71 -7.64 -1.49 9.54
N ASP A 72 -7.14 -1.45 8.30
CA ASP A 72 -6.14 -2.39 7.80
C ASP A 72 -4.93 -2.47 8.74
N MET A 73 -4.40 -1.33 9.19
CA MET A 73 -3.26 -1.28 10.13
C MET A 73 -3.62 -1.87 11.52
N SER A 74 -4.85 -1.73 11.97
CA SER A 74 -5.28 -2.29 13.27
C SER A 74 -5.45 -3.82 13.22
N GLU A 75 -5.81 -4.38 12.07
CA GLU A 75 -6.09 -5.80 11.88
C GLU A 75 -4.86 -6.63 11.48
N LEU A 76 -3.73 -6.01 11.13
CA LEU A 76 -2.53 -6.71 10.65
C LEU A 76 -2.07 -7.85 11.56
N GLN A 77 -2.25 -7.72 12.88
CA GLN A 77 -1.81 -8.71 13.85
C GLN A 77 -2.71 -9.96 13.88
N THR A 78 -3.96 -9.85 13.45
CA THR A 78 -4.97 -10.91 13.51
C THR A 78 -5.08 -11.73 12.23
N VAL A 79 -4.57 -11.20 11.11
CA VAL A 79 -4.63 -11.88 9.81
C VAL A 79 -3.67 -13.08 9.79
N GLY A 80 -4.17 -14.25 9.35
CA GLY A 80 -3.35 -15.46 9.13
C GLY A 80 -2.26 -15.22 8.08
N ARG A 81 -1.10 -15.90 8.23
CA ARG A 81 0.08 -15.73 7.35
C ARG A 81 0.67 -17.09 6.97
N ASP A 82 -0.17 -18.06 6.77
CA ASP A 82 0.19 -19.46 6.49
C ASP A 82 -0.26 -19.95 5.10
N GLU A 83 -0.71 -19.03 4.25
CA GLU A 83 -1.12 -19.31 2.89
C GLU A 83 0.08 -19.42 1.94
N MET A 84 -0.03 -20.30 0.93
CA MET A 84 0.95 -20.39 -0.15
C MET A 84 0.61 -19.35 -1.22
N ILE A 85 1.46 -18.37 -1.39
CA ILE A 85 1.29 -17.25 -2.33
C ILE A 85 2.11 -17.51 -3.59
N ILE A 86 1.45 -17.44 -4.74
CA ILE A 86 2.09 -17.44 -6.06
C ILE A 86 2.38 -15.97 -6.43
N VAL A 87 3.60 -15.51 -6.12
CA VAL A 87 3.95 -14.08 -6.14
C VAL A 87 3.81 -13.46 -7.53
N ASN A 88 4.18 -14.16 -8.59
CA ASN A 88 4.03 -13.67 -9.98
C ASN A 88 2.55 -13.44 -10.34
N ALA A 89 1.65 -14.37 -10.00
CA ALA A 89 0.21 -14.21 -10.28
C ALA A 89 -0.38 -13.02 -9.51
N LEU A 90 -0.01 -12.85 -8.24
CA LEU A 90 -0.41 -11.71 -7.41
C LEU A 90 0.08 -10.37 -8.00
N ILE A 91 1.32 -10.31 -8.50
CA ILE A 91 1.87 -9.10 -9.12
C ILE A 91 1.11 -8.79 -10.43
N ASP A 92 0.82 -9.79 -11.26
CA ASP A 92 0.07 -9.61 -12.50
C ASP A 92 -1.34 -9.04 -12.22
N GLU A 93 -2.01 -9.51 -11.15
CA GLU A 93 -3.30 -8.98 -10.69
C GLU A 93 -3.18 -7.50 -10.28
N VAL A 94 -2.19 -7.15 -9.46
CA VAL A 94 -1.97 -5.75 -9.04
C VAL A 94 -1.68 -4.84 -10.22
N LEU A 95 -0.86 -5.29 -11.19
CA LEU A 95 -0.55 -4.49 -12.37
C LEU A 95 -1.79 -4.29 -13.24
N ALA A 96 -2.65 -5.31 -13.38
CA ALA A 96 -3.93 -5.20 -14.10
C ALA A 96 -4.88 -4.19 -13.42
N ASP A 97 -4.99 -4.23 -12.10
CA ASP A 97 -5.85 -3.31 -11.32
C ASP A 97 -5.38 -1.86 -11.40
N LEU A 98 -4.07 -1.63 -11.51
CA LEU A 98 -3.47 -0.29 -11.57
C LEU A 98 -3.22 0.22 -13.00
N GLU A 99 -3.44 -0.59 -14.03
CA GLU A 99 -3.29 -0.21 -15.43
C GLU A 99 -4.11 1.05 -15.81
N PRO A 100 -5.40 1.21 -15.39
CA PRO A 100 -6.15 2.43 -15.70
C PRO A 100 -5.48 3.69 -15.12
N LEU A 101 -4.96 3.63 -13.90
CA LEU A 101 -4.27 4.75 -13.24
C LEU A 101 -2.95 5.09 -13.94
N ALA A 102 -2.23 4.09 -14.43
CA ALA A 102 -0.99 4.27 -15.17
C ALA A 102 -1.25 4.91 -16.55
N GLN A 103 -2.32 4.50 -17.22
CA GLN A 103 -2.71 5.04 -18.53
C GLN A 103 -3.04 6.53 -18.48
N GLU A 104 -3.66 7.05 -17.40
CA GLU A 104 -3.93 8.48 -17.22
C GLU A 104 -2.66 9.34 -17.31
N LYS A 105 -1.51 8.80 -16.92
CA LYS A 105 -0.19 9.46 -16.97
C LYS A 105 0.72 8.93 -18.07
N ASN A 106 0.21 8.06 -18.94
CA ASN A 106 1.00 7.37 -19.97
C ASN A 106 2.23 6.65 -19.38
N ILE A 107 2.09 6.06 -18.18
CA ILE A 107 3.16 5.32 -17.50
C ILE A 107 3.14 3.87 -17.97
N LYS A 108 4.31 3.32 -18.29
CA LYS A 108 4.47 1.93 -18.67
C LYS A 108 4.64 1.06 -17.43
N LEU A 109 3.73 0.11 -17.20
CA LEU A 109 3.87 -0.94 -16.18
C LEU A 109 4.58 -2.16 -16.76
N ILE A 110 5.57 -2.70 -16.04
CA ILE A 110 6.38 -3.83 -16.49
C ILE A 110 6.56 -4.81 -15.33
N GLY A 111 6.04 -6.03 -15.48
CA GLY A 111 6.33 -7.16 -14.59
C GLY A 111 7.55 -7.94 -15.10
N LYS A 112 8.53 -8.19 -14.23
CA LYS A 112 9.71 -9.03 -14.48
C LYS A 112 9.83 -10.10 -13.40
N CYS A 113 8.82 -10.94 -13.30
CA CYS A 113 8.73 -11.91 -12.22
C CYS A 113 9.23 -13.29 -12.70
N LYS A 114 10.04 -13.93 -11.86
CA LYS A 114 10.31 -15.38 -11.97
C LYS A 114 9.23 -16.12 -11.22
N ASP A 115 9.11 -17.42 -11.44
CA ASP A 115 8.23 -18.27 -10.64
C ASP A 115 8.72 -18.30 -9.20
N VAL A 116 8.02 -17.59 -8.34
CA VAL A 116 8.35 -17.43 -6.91
C VAL A 116 7.13 -17.73 -6.08
N ASN A 117 7.32 -18.59 -5.08
CA ASN A 117 6.30 -18.88 -4.09
C ASN A 117 6.82 -18.49 -2.70
N MET A 118 5.92 -17.97 -1.87
CA MET A 118 6.23 -17.68 -0.45
C MET A 118 5.05 -18.06 0.43
N VAL A 119 5.31 -18.24 1.72
CA VAL A 119 4.26 -18.42 2.72
C VAL A 119 4.00 -17.07 3.40
N GLY A 120 2.75 -16.67 3.47
CA GLY A 120 2.35 -15.39 4.04
C GLY A 120 0.84 -15.20 4.03
N SER A 121 0.40 -13.96 4.10
CA SER A 121 -1.00 -13.59 3.85
C SER A 121 -1.14 -13.00 2.46
N ASP A 122 -1.91 -13.66 1.60
CA ASP A 122 -2.15 -13.21 0.21
C ASP A 122 -2.68 -11.78 0.18
N ILE A 123 -3.70 -11.47 0.98
CA ILE A 123 -4.30 -10.15 1.06
C ILE A 123 -3.31 -9.06 1.53
N LEU A 124 -2.40 -9.39 2.45
CA LEU A 124 -1.43 -8.40 2.94
C LEU A 124 -0.30 -8.17 1.92
N ILE A 125 0.18 -9.23 1.25
CA ILE A 125 1.19 -9.09 0.20
C ILE A 125 0.60 -8.37 -1.01
N TYR A 126 -0.65 -8.64 -1.39
CA TYR A 126 -1.36 -7.87 -2.41
C TYR A 126 -1.39 -6.37 -2.05
N ARG A 127 -1.79 -6.01 -0.82
CA ARG A 127 -1.82 -4.62 -0.34
C ARG A 127 -0.44 -3.95 -0.34
N LEU A 128 0.60 -4.70 0.00
CA LEU A 128 1.99 -4.22 -0.04
C LEU A 128 2.37 -3.84 -1.47
N VAL A 129 2.21 -4.76 -2.43
CA VAL A 129 2.55 -4.53 -3.84
C VAL A 129 1.71 -3.39 -4.41
N TYR A 130 0.39 -3.40 -4.15
CA TYR A 130 -0.52 -2.36 -4.60
C TYR A 130 -0.08 -0.96 -4.12
N ASN A 131 0.23 -0.79 -2.82
CA ASN A 131 0.68 0.52 -2.29
C ASN A 131 2.01 0.97 -2.88
N LEU A 132 2.96 0.04 -3.10
CA LEU A 132 4.24 0.38 -3.72
C LEU A 132 4.05 0.83 -5.16
N VAL A 133 3.28 0.09 -5.97
CA VAL A 133 3.03 0.40 -7.38
C VAL A 133 2.16 1.66 -7.51
N GLU A 134 1.11 1.82 -6.69
CA GLU A 134 0.29 3.04 -6.67
C GLU A 134 1.15 4.29 -6.38
N ASN A 135 2.07 4.20 -5.42
CA ASN A 135 3.00 5.30 -5.14
C ASN A 135 3.97 5.56 -6.31
N ALA A 136 4.52 4.52 -6.92
CA ALA A 136 5.39 4.62 -8.08
C ALA A 136 4.71 5.29 -9.29
N ILE A 137 3.41 5.08 -9.48
CA ILE A 137 2.60 5.75 -10.50
C ILE A 137 2.31 7.21 -10.09
N LYS A 138 1.87 7.45 -8.84
CA LYS A 138 1.48 8.78 -8.34
C LYS A 138 2.60 9.79 -8.41
N TYR A 139 3.80 9.40 -8.00
CA TYR A 139 4.97 10.27 -7.91
C TYR A 139 5.86 10.21 -9.15
N ASN A 140 5.43 9.50 -10.19
CA ASN A 140 6.09 9.49 -11.49
C ASN A 140 5.78 10.75 -12.31
N HIS A 141 6.57 10.95 -13.35
CA HIS A 141 6.31 11.94 -14.39
C HIS A 141 5.52 11.32 -15.56
N TYR A 142 4.90 12.16 -16.37
CA TYR A 142 4.18 11.72 -17.56
C TYR A 142 5.11 10.98 -18.53
N GLY A 143 4.69 9.83 -19.02
CA GLY A 143 5.49 9.00 -19.93
C GLY A 143 6.62 8.21 -19.24
N GLY A 144 6.63 8.15 -17.91
CA GLY A 144 7.59 7.35 -17.14
C GLY A 144 7.31 5.85 -17.18
N GLN A 145 8.06 5.11 -16.35
CA GLN A 145 7.86 3.67 -16.22
C GLN A 145 7.87 3.22 -14.76
N VAL A 146 7.22 2.10 -14.50
CA VAL A 146 7.27 1.36 -13.23
C VAL A 146 7.60 -0.08 -13.55
N ILE A 147 8.62 -0.63 -12.90
CA ILE A 147 9.05 -2.02 -13.06
C ILE A 147 8.84 -2.72 -11.73
N VAL A 148 8.11 -3.84 -11.74
CA VAL A 148 7.95 -4.72 -10.59
C VAL A 148 8.71 -6.00 -10.87
N GLU A 149 9.63 -6.35 -9.98
CA GLU A 149 10.49 -7.51 -10.10
C GLU A 149 10.33 -8.41 -8.89
N ALA A 150 10.20 -9.72 -9.09
CA ALA A 150 10.21 -10.71 -8.02
C ALA A 150 11.11 -11.89 -8.40
N TYR A 151 11.98 -12.28 -7.47
CA TYR A 151 12.85 -13.43 -7.64
C TYR A 151 13.20 -14.05 -6.29
N GLN A 152 13.56 -15.33 -6.32
CA GLN A 152 14.11 -16.02 -5.17
C GLN A 152 15.63 -16.16 -5.30
N LYS A 153 16.33 -15.83 -4.24
CA LYS A 153 17.77 -16.08 -4.12
C LYS A 153 18.04 -16.73 -2.77
N GLU A 154 18.68 -17.91 -2.80
CA GLU A 154 18.94 -18.72 -1.61
C GLU A 154 17.64 -19.06 -0.85
N LYS A 155 17.49 -18.56 0.38
CA LYS A 155 16.33 -18.76 1.24
C LYS A 155 15.48 -17.49 1.41
N GLN A 156 15.59 -16.55 0.47
CA GLN A 156 14.87 -15.29 0.53
C GLN A 156 14.13 -15.01 -0.78
N VAL A 157 12.95 -14.44 -0.67
CA VAL A 157 12.18 -13.86 -1.75
C VAL A 157 12.45 -12.36 -1.75
N TYR A 158 12.82 -11.85 -2.90
CA TYR A 158 13.03 -10.42 -3.16
C TYR A 158 11.87 -9.92 -4.03
N LEU A 159 11.30 -8.82 -3.63
CA LEU A 159 10.29 -8.09 -4.38
C LEU A 159 10.76 -6.64 -4.47
N SER A 160 10.84 -6.08 -5.67
CA SER A 160 11.21 -4.69 -5.86
C SER A 160 10.25 -3.96 -6.76
N VAL A 161 10.01 -2.69 -6.45
CA VAL A 161 9.28 -1.74 -7.31
C VAL A 161 10.23 -0.59 -7.62
N GLU A 162 10.49 -0.40 -8.91
CA GLU A 162 11.36 0.62 -9.46
C GLU A 162 10.51 1.63 -10.24
N ASP A 163 10.69 2.91 -9.99
CA ASP A 163 10.06 4.01 -10.73
C ASP A 163 11.09 4.96 -11.33
N THR A 164 10.66 5.74 -12.31
CA THR A 164 11.46 6.82 -12.93
C THR A 164 10.97 8.21 -12.49
N GLY A 165 10.34 8.31 -11.33
CA GLY A 165 9.70 9.53 -10.85
C GLY A 165 10.63 10.53 -10.17
N SER A 166 10.08 11.30 -9.23
CA SER A 166 10.80 12.38 -8.55
C SER A 166 11.89 11.93 -7.56
N GLY A 167 11.89 10.64 -7.20
CA GLY A 167 12.81 10.12 -6.19
C GLY A 167 12.44 10.53 -4.76
N ILE A 168 13.17 9.95 -3.80
CA ILE A 168 13.08 10.25 -2.37
C ILE A 168 14.44 10.79 -1.91
N PRO A 169 14.51 12.01 -1.34
CA PRO A 169 15.73 12.55 -0.78
C PRO A 169 16.34 11.63 0.28
N GLU A 170 17.68 11.54 0.32
CA GLU A 170 18.41 10.61 1.21
C GLU A 170 18.02 10.80 2.68
N GLU A 171 17.91 12.03 3.11
CA GLU A 171 17.57 12.44 4.47
C GLU A 171 16.14 12.09 4.90
N LEU A 172 15.27 11.72 3.93
CA LEU A 172 13.87 11.40 4.19
C LEU A 172 13.53 9.91 4.07
N LYS A 173 14.48 9.06 3.64
CA LYS A 173 14.25 7.64 3.39
C LYS A 173 13.71 6.86 4.59
N GLU A 174 14.17 7.18 5.79
CA GLU A 174 13.64 6.56 7.01
C GLU A 174 12.25 7.11 7.38
N ARG A 175 12.06 8.41 7.16
CA ARG A 175 10.85 9.11 7.56
C ARG A 175 9.65 8.84 6.67
N VAL A 176 9.83 8.43 5.42
CA VAL A 176 8.71 8.13 4.52
C VAL A 176 7.86 6.95 4.98
N PHE A 177 8.36 6.14 5.91
CA PHE A 177 7.62 5.06 6.56
C PHE A 177 6.85 5.51 7.82
N GLU A 178 7.07 6.75 8.30
CA GLU A 178 6.30 7.30 9.41
C GLU A 178 4.84 7.53 8.96
N PRO A 179 3.83 7.14 9.76
CA PRO A 179 2.43 7.41 9.44
C PRO A 179 2.18 8.91 9.26
N PHE A 180 1.42 9.27 8.21
CA PHE A 180 1.07 10.66 7.83
C PHE A 180 2.25 11.52 7.35
N PHE A 181 3.44 10.96 7.23
CA PHE A 181 4.57 11.68 6.67
C PHE A 181 4.44 11.87 5.16
N ARG A 182 4.87 13.02 4.67
CA ARG A 182 4.90 13.38 3.24
C ARG A 182 6.12 14.24 2.96
N VAL A 183 6.84 13.93 1.88
CA VAL A 183 7.99 14.70 1.41
C VAL A 183 7.57 16.13 1.02
N ASP A 184 6.45 16.26 0.31
CA ASP A 184 5.84 17.54 -0.06
C ASP A 184 4.33 17.51 0.29
N LYS A 185 3.94 18.36 1.24
CA LYS A 185 2.56 18.44 1.73
C LYS A 185 1.59 19.03 0.72
N SER A 186 2.04 19.93 -0.17
CA SER A 186 1.19 20.59 -1.16
C SER A 186 0.91 19.65 -2.31
N ARG A 187 1.93 19.14 -2.97
CA ARG A 187 1.82 18.21 -4.10
C ARG A 187 1.11 16.90 -3.72
N SER A 188 1.38 16.38 -2.52
CA SER A 188 0.73 15.16 -2.05
C SER A 188 -0.75 15.35 -1.74
N ARG A 189 -1.22 16.58 -1.42
CA ARG A 189 -2.65 16.86 -1.26
C ARG A 189 -3.39 16.83 -2.59
N GLU A 190 -2.82 17.41 -3.62
CA GLU A 190 -3.37 17.41 -4.98
C GLU A 190 -3.50 15.96 -5.53
N LEU A 191 -2.55 15.10 -5.18
CA LEU A 191 -2.55 13.68 -5.57
C LEU A 191 -3.37 12.77 -4.61
N GLY A 192 -4.13 13.35 -3.66
CA GLY A 192 -5.00 12.60 -2.74
C GLY A 192 -4.26 11.72 -1.72
N GLY A 193 -2.93 11.89 -1.57
CA GLY A 193 -2.13 11.09 -0.65
C GLY A 193 -2.36 11.45 0.82
N VAL A 194 -2.55 10.46 1.69
CA VAL A 194 -2.74 10.61 3.14
C VAL A 194 -1.44 10.43 3.91
N GLY A 195 -0.43 9.79 3.30
CA GLY A 195 0.84 9.45 3.96
C GLY A 195 0.75 8.19 4.82
N LEU A 196 -0.19 7.30 4.53
CA LEU A 196 -0.35 6.02 5.24
C LEU A 196 0.14 4.81 4.43
N GLY A 197 0.28 4.92 3.11
CA GLY A 197 0.58 3.79 2.24
C GLY A 197 1.92 3.13 2.55
N LEU A 198 3.02 3.90 2.64
CA LEU A 198 4.34 3.35 2.98
C LEU A 198 4.44 2.92 4.45
N ALA A 199 3.71 3.56 5.37
CA ALA A 199 3.61 3.10 6.75
C ALA A 199 2.93 1.72 6.82
N LEU A 200 1.84 1.50 6.07
CA LEU A 200 1.19 0.19 5.96
C LEU A 200 2.14 -0.85 5.35
N VAL A 201 2.87 -0.51 4.29
CA VAL A 201 3.89 -1.38 3.68
C VAL A 201 4.92 -1.82 4.73
N ASN A 202 5.47 -0.89 5.50
CA ASN A 202 6.46 -1.19 6.55
C ASN A 202 5.90 -2.13 7.63
N GLU A 203 4.66 -1.91 8.06
CA GLU A 203 3.99 -2.79 9.03
C GLU A 203 3.73 -4.20 8.45
N ILE A 204 3.31 -4.31 7.17
CA ILE A 204 3.14 -5.60 6.49
C ILE A 204 4.47 -6.35 6.42
N VAL A 205 5.56 -5.67 6.06
CA VAL A 205 6.91 -6.24 6.04
C VAL A 205 7.29 -6.74 7.43
N ARG A 206 7.05 -5.94 8.47
CA ARG A 206 7.36 -6.29 9.86
C ARG A 206 6.59 -7.52 10.37
N VAL A 207 5.30 -7.65 10.06
CA VAL A 207 4.49 -8.81 10.51
C VAL A 207 4.82 -10.09 9.74
N HIS A 208 5.52 -9.99 8.60
CA HIS A 208 6.07 -11.12 7.84
C HIS A 208 7.56 -11.35 8.13
N ASP A 209 8.13 -10.75 9.18
CA ASP A 209 9.56 -10.85 9.55
C ASP A 209 10.51 -10.51 8.38
N GLY A 210 10.09 -9.61 7.50
CA GLY A 210 10.84 -9.14 6.36
C GLY A 210 11.70 -7.92 6.65
N SER A 211 12.37 -7.44 5.60
CA SER A 211 13.10 -6.16 5.61
C SER A 211 12.77 -5.35 4.37
N ILE A 212 12.87 -4.02 4.48
CA ILE A 212 12.61 -3.07 3.40
C ILE A 212 13.77 -2.10 3.27
N ALA A 213 14.14 -1.77 2.04
CA ALA A 213 15.20 -0.81 1.73
C ALA A 213 14.78 0.12 0.58
N ILE A 214 15.23 1.38 0.64
CA ILE A 214 15.02 2.39 -0.40
C ILE A 214 16.37 2.75 -1.00
N ARG A 215 16.44 2.68 -2.34
CA ARG A 215 17.65 3.08 -3.11
C ARG A 215 17.25 4.06 -4.20
N PRO A 216 18.17 4.99 -4.58
CA PRO A 216 17.96 5.82 -5.76
C PRO A 216 18.02 4.93 -7.01
N ASN A 217 17.12 5.18 -7.97
CA ASN A 217 17.20 4.56 -9.28
C ASN A 217 18.22 5.32 -10.14
N PRO A 218 19.25 4.65 -10.72
CA PRO A 218 20.22 5.28 -11.60
C PRO A 218 19.60 5.99 -12.82
N SER A 219 18.43 5.55 -13.26
CA SER A 219 17.67 6.14 -14.36
C SER A 219 16.78 7.33 -13.94
N GLY A 220 16.87 7.76 -12.69
CA GLY A 220 15.96 8.70 -12.03
C GLY A 220 14.85 7.97 -11.28
N GLY A 221 14.37 8.55 -10.15
CA GLY A 221 13.31 7.97 -9.33
C GLY A 221 13.82 7.12 -8.16
N THR A 222 13.02 6.10 -7.79
CA THR A 222 13.23 5.30 -6.57
C THR A 222 13.18 3.80 -6.88
N ILE A 223 13.94 3.02 -6.12
CA ILE A 223 13.81 1.56 -6.02
C ILE A 223 13.46 1.24 -4.57
N ILE A 224 12.31 0.61 -4.34
CA ILE A 224 11.95 0.05 -3.04
C ILE A 224 12.04 -1.46 -3.15
N GLU A 225 12.90 -2.07 -2.33
CA GLU A 225 13.13 -3.50 -2.28
C GLU A 225 12.66 -4.06 -0.93
N VAL A 226 11.90 -5.14 -0.98
CA VAL A 226 11.43 -5.89 0.19
C VAL A 226 11.98 -7.30 0.11
N GLN A 227 12.38 -7.84 1.26
CA GLN A 227 12.92 -9.20 1.39
C GLN A 227 12.12 -9.97 2.42
N PHE A 228 11.74 -11.21 2.08
CA PHE A 228 11.06 -12.13 2.97
C PHE A 228 11.82 -13.46 3.06
N ALA A 229 11.79 -14.11 4.22
CA ALA A 229 12.34 -15.46 4.35
C ALA A 229 11.42 -16.47 3.66
N VAL A 230 12.01 -17.40 2.91
CA VAL A 230 11.27 -18.57 2.41
C VAL A 230 11.05 -19.54 3.57
N ASN A 231 9.88 -19.47 4.20
CA ASN A 231 9.53 -20.42 5.26
C ASN A 231 9.20 -21.79 4.65
N ARG A 232 10.05 -22.79 4.91
CA ARG A 232 9.88 -24.18 4.46
C ARG A 232 8.93 -25.02 5.34
N THR A 233 8.16 -24.44 6.24
CA THR A 233 7.46 -25.21 7.29
C THR A 233 6.16 -25.89 6.84
N THR A 234 5.75 -25.83 5.56
CA THR A 234 4.54 -26.48 5.06
C THR A 234 4.76 -27.61 4.05
N ALA A 235 5.96 -28.22 4.02
CA ALA A 235 6.20 -29.39 3.15
C ALA A 235 5.80 -30.73 3.81
N VAL A 236 4.96 -30.73 4.83
CA VAL A 236 4.52 -31.98 5.51
C VAL A 236 3.01 -31.94 5.70
N SER A 237 2.21 -32.18 4.68
CA SER A 237 0.85 -32.72 4.83
C SER A 237 0.15 -33.18 3.54
N TYR A 238 0.84 -33.40 2.43
CA TYR A 238 0.17 -33.94 1.22
C TYR A 238 0.43 -35.43 0.94
N THR A 239 1.15 -36.16 1.80
CA THR A 239 1.47 -37.58 1.59
C THR A 239 0.55 -38.58 2.30
N HIS A 240 -0.44 -38.15 3.07
CA HIS A 240 -1.31 -39.07 3.82
C HIS A 240 -2.76 -39.20 3.33
N LEU A 241 -3.14 -38.56 2.23
CA LEU A 241 -4.53 -38.66 1.70
C LEU A 241 -4.67 -39.57 0.47
N ARG A 242 -3.64 -40.33 0.07
CA ARG A 242 -3.72 -41.32 -1.02
C ARG A 242 -3.54 -42.79 -0.61
N ALA A 243 -3.60 -43.12 0.68
CA ALA A 243 -3.39 -44.49 1.16
C ALA A 243 -4.65 -45.19 1.69
N HIS A 244 -5.86 -44.64 1.52
CA HIS A 244 -7.10 -45.23 2.05
C HIS A 244 -8.18 -45.53 1.01
N GLU A 245 -7.92 -45.47 -0.28
CA GLU A 245 -8.89 -45.84 -1.33
C GLU A 245 -8.50 -47.04 -2.21
N THR A 246 -7.77 -47.98 -1.69
CA THR A 246 -7.60 -49.28 -2.40
C THR A 246 -7.58 -50.45 -1.41
N SER A 247 -8.70 -50.70 -0.74
CA SER A 247 -8.92 -52.00 -0.04
C SER A 247 -10.41 -52.16 0.31
N GLN A 248 -11.30 -52.11 -0.66
CA GLN A 248 -12.64 -52.71 -0.56
C GLN A 248 -13.14 -52.96 -1.98
N ASP A 249 -12.64 -54.02 -2.60
CA ASP A 249 -13.33 -54.82 -3.61
C ASP A 249 -12.54 -56.10 -3.78
N LEU A 250 -12.89 -57.13 -2.98
CA LEU A 250 -12.68 -58.55 -3.26
C LEU A 250 -13.23 -59.35 -2.05
N VAL A 251 -14.52 -59.64 -2.05
CA VAL A 251 -15.17 -60.96 -1.86
C VAL A 251 -16.61 -60.82 -2.24
#